data_d79937cd88da0c992cf3e9092a1dd248
#
_entry.id   d79937cd88da0c992cf3e9092a1dd248
#
_cell.length_a   1.000
_cell.length_b   1.000
_cell.length_c   1.000
_cell.angle_alpha   90.00
_cell.angle_beta   90.00
_cell.angle_gamma   90.00
#
_symmetry.space_group_name_H-M   'P 1'
#
loop_
_entity.id
_entity.type
_entity.pdbx_description
1 polymer ?
#
loop_
_entity_poly.entity_id
_entity_poly.type
_entity_poly.pdbx_seq_one_letter_code
_entity_poly.pdbx_strand_id
1 'polypeptide(L)'
;MTSAPGLTPSVDLRRAADRFQTDAGWLDSAHCFSFGPHYDPANTHFGLLLVSNDDVVAPGTGFETHPHRDMEIVTWVLDGGLVHQDSEGHSGVIQPGLAQRMSAGTGILHSEKNDSWRLTGGDTHTDPVHFIQMWVVPDTPRIAPGYEQLDITTELQAGGLVTVASGMAKHADDRAIRIQNQY
;
A
#
# COMPACT_ATOMS: atom_id res chain seq x y z
N MET A 1 -27.32 -33.72 -18.23
CA MET A 1 -26.87 -32.58 -17.42
C MET A 1 -25.56 -33.00 -16.77
N THR A 2 -24.45 -32.65 -17.35
CA THR A 2 -23.11 -32.91 -16.79
C THR A 2 -22.81 -31.79 -15.80
N SER A 3 -22.75 -32.12 -14.50
CA SER A 3 -22.29 -31.23 -13.46
C SER A 3 -20.83 -30.80 -13.78
N ALA A 4 -20.58 -29.51 -13.84
CA ALA A 4 -19.22 -29.00 -13.92
C ALA A 4 -18.41 -29.54 -12.71
N PRO A 5 -17.15 -29.96 -12.91
CA PRO A 5 -16.32 -30.39 -11.80
C PRO A 5 -16.18 -29.22 -10.81
N GLY A 6 -16.63 -29.46 -9.57
CA GLY A 6 -16.52 -28.50 -8.49
C GLY A 6 -15.04 -28.17 -8.28
N LEU A 7 -14.66 -26.91 -8.46
CA LEU A 7 -13.34 -26.43 -8.08
C LEU A 7 -13.22 -26.61 -6.56
N THR A 8 -12.36 -27.53 -6.13
CA THR A 8 -11.99 -27.63 -4.72
C THR A 8 -11.21 -26.37 -4.38
N PRO A 9 -11.59 -25.58 -3.37
CA PRO A 9 -10.81 -24.43 -2.95
C PRO A 9 -9.39 -24.90 -2.64
N SER A 10 -8.40 -24.32 -3.32
CA SER A 10 -6.98 -24.54 -3.01
C SER A 10 -6.46 -23.34 -2.23
N VAL A 11 -5.67 -23.60 -1.20
CA VAL A 11 -4.94 -22.57 -0.46
C VAL A 11 -3.49 -22.66 -0.88
N ASP A 12 -2.98 -21.56 -1.44
CA ASP A 12 -1.54 -21.37 -1.66
C ASP A 12 -0.99 -20.53 -0.49
N LEU A 13 -0.18 -21.15 0.36
CA LEU A 13 0.40 -20.50 1.52
C LEU A 13 1.86 -20.14 1.26
N ARG A 14 2.16 -18.84 1.17
CA ARG A 14 3.52 -18.30 1.11
C ARG A 14 3.86 -17.64 2.44
N ARG A 15 4.82 -18.22 3.14
CA ARG A 15 5.27 -17.69 4.44
C ARG A 15 6.14 -16.45 4.22
N ALA A 16 6.24 -15.59 5.24
CA ALA A 16 7.06 -14.39 5.19
C ALA A 16 8.52 -14.69 4.78
N ALA A 17 9.10 -15.79 5.28
CA ALA A 17 10.47 -16.21 4.95
C ALA A 17 10.64 -16.72 3.50
N ASP A 18 9.54 -17.03 2.80
CA ASP A 18 9.57 -17.55 1.43
C ASP A 18 9.38 -16.41 0.39
N ARG A 19 9.15 -15.18 0.84
CA ARG A 19 9.00 -14.03 -0.04
C ARG A 19 10.35 -13.61 -0.64
N PHE A 20 10.31 -13.04 -1.82
CA PHE A 20 11.49 -12.39 -2.40
C PHE A 20 11.95 -11.24 -1.52
N GLN A 21 13.26 -11.08 -1.36
CA GLN A 21 13.87 -10.05 -0.52
C GLN A 21 14.72 -9.10 -1.38
N THR A 22 14.61 -7.81 -1.09
CA THR A 22 15.48 -6.76 -1.63
C THR A 22 16.12 -6.03 -0.46
N ASP A 23 17.45 -6.00 -0.41
CA ASP A 23 18.25 -5.18 0.49
C ASP A 23 19.02 -4.15 -0.36
N ALA A 24 18.73 -2.88 -0.17
CA ALA A 24 19.41 -1.76 -0.82
C ALA A 24 20.22 -0.92 0.21
N GLY A 25 20.41 -1.42 1.43
CA GLY A 25 21.09 -0.75 2.53
C GLY A 25 20.23 0.30 3.25
N TRP A 26 19.42 1.05 2.54
CA TRP A 26 18.45 1.99 3.12
C TRP A 26 17.01 1.42 3.15
N LEU A 27 16.76 0.37 2.39
CA LEU A 27 15.49 -0.30 2.23
C LEU A 27 15.68 -1.81 2.40
N ASP A 28 14.92 -2.39 3.31
CA ASP A 28 14.67 -3.82 3.41
C ASP A 28 13.23 -4.06 2.94
N SER A 29 13.02 -4.84 1.87
CA SER A 29 11.71 -5.07 1.27
C SER A 29 11.44 -6.54 1.02
N ALA A 30 10.30 -7.04 1.49
CA ALA A 30 9.83 -8.39 1.23
C ALA A 30 8.60 -8.38 0.30
N HIS A 31 8.72 -9.03 -0.87
CA HIS A 31 7.73 -8.96 -1.94
C HIS A 31 6.82 -10.19 -1.95
N CYS A 32 5.50 -10.00 -1.83
CA CYS A 32 4.53 -11.09 -1.95
C CYS A 32 4.39 -11.60 -3.38
N PHE A 33 4.62 -10.74 -4.37
CA PHE A 33 4.53 -11.04 -5.81
C PHE A 33 5.82 -10.67 -6.52
N SER A 34 5.90 -10.98 -7.81
CA SER A 34 6.99 -10.54 -8.68
C SER A 34 7.11 -9.01 -8.66
N PHE A 35 8.30 -8.51 -8.34
CA PHE A 35 8.57 -7.08 -8.23
C PHE A 35 10.04 -6.78 -8.56
N GLY A 36 10.29 -5.69 -9.31
CA GLY A 36 11.64 -5.29 -9.69
C GLY A 36 12.42 -6.41 -10.39
N PRO A 37 13.60 -6.82 -9.86
CA PRO A 37 14.40 -7.89 -10.44
C PRO A 37 13.87 -9.30 -10.14
N HIS A 38 12.92 -9.44 -9.22
CA HIS A 38 12.35 -10.72 -8.82
C HIS A 38 11.18 -11.09 -9.71
N TYR A 39 11.28 -12.16 -10.47
CA TYR A 39 10.24 -12.59 -11.39
C TYR A 39 9.94 -14.08 -11.30
N ASP A 40 8.70 -14.40 -10.96
CA ASP A 40 8.11 -15.73 -11.01
C ASP A 40 6.79 -15.62 -11.80
N PRO A 41 6.70 -16.21 -13.02
CA PRO A 41 5.50 -16.12 -13.85
C PRO A 41 4.26 -16.76 -13.20
N ALA A 42 4.43 -17.64 -12.21
CA ALA A 42 3.34 -18.25 -11.44
C ALA A 42 2.90 -17.39 -10.25
N ASN A 43 3.60 -16.27 -9.98
CA ASN A 43 3.34 -15.41 -8.83
C ASN A 43 3.49 -13.92 -9.18
N THR A 44 2.69 -13.42 -10.09
CA THR A 44 2.74 -12.02 -10.52
C THR A 44 1.70 -11.14 -9.85
N HIS A 45 0.59 -11.71 -9.33
CA HIS A 45 -0.53 -10.98 -8.74
C HIS A 45 -1.54 -11.92 -8.10
N PHE A 46 -2.48 -11.36 -7.36
CA PHE A 46 -3.70 -12.03 -6.93
C PHE A 46 -4.92 -11.18 -7.26
N GLY A 47 -5.73 -11.60 -8.24
CA GLY A 47 -6.81 -10.76 -8.75
C GLY A 47 -6.27 -9.44 -9.30
N LEU A 48 -6.73 -8.32 -8.77
CA LEU A 48 -6.27 -6.98 -9.15
C LEU A 48 -5.17 -6.43 -8.23
N LEU A 49 -4.77 -7.16 -7.20
CA LEU A 49 -3.64 -6.82 -6.33
C LEU A 49 -2.33 -7.25 -7.01
N LEU A 50 -1.57 -6.28 -7.49
CA LEU A 50 -0.30 -6.50 -8.21
C LEU A 50 0.91 -6.46 -7.29
N VAL A 51 0.86 -5.63 -6.25
CA VAL A 51 1.97 -5.44 -5.31
C VAL A 51 1.44 -5.55 -3.89
N SER A 52 2.17 -6.26 -3.05
CA SER A 52 2.04 -6.23 -1.61
C SER A 52 3.46 -6.40 -1.05
N ASN A 53 4.08 -5.27 -0.77
CA ASN A 53 5.43 -5.19 -0.23
C ASN A 53 5.38 -4.86 1.26
N ASP A 54 6.32 -5.44 1.98
CA ASP A 54 6.56 -5.24 3.40
C ASP A 54 7.93 -4.56 3.50
N ASP A 55 7.90 -3.24 3.74
CA ASP A 55 9.04 -2.36 3.55
C ASP A 55 9.50 -1.76 4.88
N VAL A 56 10.80 -1.82 5.13
CA VAL A 56 11.47 -1.16 6.24
C VAL A 56 12.46 -0.15 5.68
N VAL A 57 12.24 1.13 5.96
CA VAL A 57 13.04 2.24 5.43
C VAL A 57 13.84 2.93 6.53
N ALA A 58 15.15 3.04 6.32
CA ALA A 58 16.08 3.67 7.26
C ALA A 58 15.78 5.17 7.45
N PRO A 59 16.08 5.75 8.63
CA PRO A 59 15.84 7.15 8.92
C PRO A 59 16.62 8.08 7.97
N GLY A 60 15.99 9.18 7.56
CA GLY A 60 16.56 10.15 6.65
C GLY A 60 16.61 9.74 5.18
N THR A 61 16.06 8.57 4.84
CA THR A 61 16.04 8.00 3.49
C THR A 61 14.62 7.76 3.01
N GLY A 62 14.46 7.20 1.83
CA GLY A 62 13.16 6.81 1.26
C GLY A 62 13.16 6.82 -0.26
N PHE A 63 11.97 6.65 -0.80
CA PHE A 63 11.76 6.68 -2.25
C PHE A 63 11.74 8.13 -2.73
N GLU A 64 12.69 8.46 -3.60
CA GLU A 64 12.74 9.75 -4.26
C GLU A 64 11.54 9.94 -5.20
N THR A 65 11.32 11.17 -5.65
CA THR A 65 10.20 11.50 -6.53
C THR A 65 10.19 10.61 -7.77
N HIS A 66 9.10 9.87 -7.95
CA HIS A 66 8.89 8.91 -9.05
C HIS A 66 7.43 8.91 -9.52
N PRO A 67 7.18 8.47 -10.77
CA PRO A 67 5.85 8.53 -11.38
C PRO A 67 5.04 7.27 -11.15
N HIS A 68 3.70 7.44 -11.03
CA HIS A 68 2.70 6.39 -11.16
C HIS A 68 1.58 6.80 -12.12
N ARG A 69 0.90 5.80 -12.69
CA ARG A 69 -0.29 5.98 -13.52
C ARG A 69 -1.21 4.77 -13.37
N ASP A 70 -2.53 5.03 -13.40
CA ASP A 70 -3.58 4.00 -13.41
C ASP A 70 -3.37 2.93 -12.33
N MET A 71 -3.12 3.38 -11.09
CA MET A 71 -2.88 2.53 -9.93
C MET A 71 -3.50 3.15 -8.68
N GLU A 72 -4.13 2.32 -7.87
CA GLU A 72 -4.53 2.64 -6.51
C GLU A 72 -3.43 2.14 -5.56
N ILE A 73 -2.75 3.05 -4.90
CA ILE A 73 -1.67 2.72 -3.97
C ILE A 73 -2.16 2.96 -2.56
N VAL A 74 -2.20 1.90 -1.78
CA VAL A 74 -2.60 1.93 -0.36
C VAL A 74 -1.37 1.71 0.49
N THR A 75 -1.11 2.64 1.39
CA THR A 75 0.01 2.58 2.34
C THR A 75 -0.53 2.38 3.76
N TRP A 76 0.00 1.39 4.46
CA TRP A 76 -0.36 1.02 5.83
C TRP A 76 0.89 0.94 6.70
N VAL A 77 1.10 1.97 7.54
CA VAL A 77 2.26 2.03 8.44
C VAL A 77 2.00 1.15 9.65
N LEU A 78 2.97 0.30 9.98
CA LEU A 78 2.97 -0.59 11.14
C LEU A 78 3.73 0.03 12.32
N ASP A 79 4.83 0.74 12.02
CA ASP A 79 5.64 1.43 13.03
C ASP A 79 6.36 2.62 12.39
N GLY A 80 6.58 3.69 13.18
CA GLY A 80 7.23 4.91 12.74
C GLY A 80 6.30 5.87 12.00
N GLY A 81 6.87 6.72 11.13
CA GLY A 81 6.15 7.72 10.36
C GLY A 81 6.71 7.90 8.96
N LEU A 82 5.88 7.69 7.94
CA LEU A 82 6.22 7.84 6.53
C LEU A 82 5.70 9.17 5.99
N VAL A 83 6.58 9.99 5.47
CA VAL A 83 6.21 11.26 4.80
C VAL A 83 5.83 10.97 3.36
N HIS A 84 4.62 11.37 2.98
CA HIS A 84 4.17 11.40 1.59
C HIS A 84 4.13 12.85 1.10
N GLN A 85 4.61 13.07 -0.12
CA GLN A 85 4.45 14.34 -0.86
C GLN A 85 4.21 14.04 -2.34
N ASP A 86 3.25 14.75 -2.97
CA ASP A 86 2.91 14.52 -4.37
C ASP A 86 2.78 15.80 -5.21
N SER A 87 2.69 15.63 -6.54
CA SER A 87 2.60 16.73 -7.50
C SER A 87 1.25 17.43 -7.53
N GLU A 88 0.22 16.88 -6.89
CA GLU A 88 -1.09 17.50 -6.72
C GLU A 88 -1.15 18.39 -5.47
N GLY A 89 -0.07 18.42 -4.69
CA GLY A 89 0.08 19.29 -3.52
C GLY A 89 -0.33 18.63 -2.20
N HIS A 90 -0.59 17.32 -2.18
CA HIS A 90 -0.80 16.62 -0.93
C HIS A 90 0.53 16.37 -0.23
N SER A 91 0.54 16.55 1.08
CA SER A 91 1.70 16.33 1.93
C SER A 91 1.25 15.96 3.33
N GLY A 92 1.86 14.94 3.92
CA GLY A 92 1.50 14.49 5.26
C GLY A 92 2.41 13.39 5.79
N VAL A 93 2.26 13.11 7.09
CA VAL A 93 2.91 11.99 7.76
C VAL A 93 1.87 10.89 7.99
N ILE A 94 2.15 9.72 7.45
CA ILE A 94 1.34 8.51 7.67
C ILE A 94 1.91 7.77 8.87
N GLN A 95 1.05 7.40 9.81
CA GLN A 95 1.41 6.76 11.08
C GLN A 95 0.51 5.54 11.33
N PRO A 96 0.84 4.64 12.27
CA PRO A 96 -0.02 3.53 12.65
C PRO A 96 -1.44 3.99 12.99
N GLY A 97 -2.43 3.29 12.41
CA GLY A 97 -3.86 3.64 12.53
C GLY A 97 -4.39 4.60 11.47
N LEU A 98 -3.51 5.27 10.71
CA LEU A 98 -3.89 6.15 9.61
C LEU A 98 -3.80 5.39 8.29
N ALA A 99 -4.94 5.04 7.70
CA ALA A 99 -5.01 4.48 6.35
C ALA A 99 -4.77 5.58 5.31
N GLN A 100 -3.99 5.30 4.28
CA GLN A 100 -3.69 6.25 3.21
C GLN A 100 -3.87 5.59 1.84
N ARG A 101 -4.42 6.34 0.90
CA ARG A 101 -4.52 5.97 -0.50
C ARG A 101 -4.11 7.12 -1.40
N MET A 102 -3.32 6.82 -2.44
CA MET A 102 -3.07 7.66 -3.59
C MET A 102 -3.63 6.98 -4.83
N SER A 103 -4.58 7.64 -5.51
CA SER A 103 -5.01 7.24 -6.86
C SER A 103 -4.11 7.92 -7.88
N ALA A 104 -3.35 7.15 -8.64
CA ALA A 104 -2.41 7.71 -9.61
C ALA A 104 -3.11 8.25 -10.88
N GLY A 105 -4.24 7.68 -11.28
CA GLY A 105 -5.09 8.16 -12.36
C GLY A 105 -4.32 8.48 -13.65
N THR A 106 -4.51 9.68 -14.19
CA THR A 106 -3.82 10.13 -15.42
C THR A 106 -2.31 10.27 -15.28
N GLY A 107 -1.79 10.25 -14.07
CA GLY A 107 -0.38 10.33 -13.72
C GLY A 107 -0.12 11.27 -12.56
N ILE A 108 0.73 10.84 -11.63
CA ILE A 108 1.15 11.59 -10.46
C ILE A 108 2.63 11.32 -10.20
N LEU A 109 3.33 12.32 -9.69
CA LEU A 109 4.68 12.16 -9.13
C LEU A 109 4.56 12.19 -7.63
N HIS A 110 5.22 11.27 -6.92
CA HIS A 110 5.27 11.31 -5.46
C HIS A 110 6.60 10.84 -4.91
N SER A 111 6.82 11.13 -3.64
CA SER A 111 7.94 10.65 -2.83
C SER A 111 7.43 10.13 -1.49
N GLU A 112 8.15 9.16 -0.91
CA GLU A 112 7.83 8.54 0.37
C GLU A 112 9.12 8.41 1.19
N LYS A 113 9.21 9.12 2.33
CA LYS A 113 10.45 9.25 3.08
C LYS A 113 10.27 9.06 4.59
N ASN A 114 11.29 8.52 5.21
CA ASN A 114 11.41 8.46 6.67
C ASN A 114 12.19 9.70 7.17
N ASP A 115 11.60 10.87 7.03
CA ASP A 115 12.22 12.13 7.41
C ASP A 115 11.20 13.15 7.95
N SER A 116 10.23 12.68 8.73
CA SER A 116 9.10 13.47 9.23
C SER A 116 9.50 14.77 9.92
N TRP A 117 10.68 14.84 10.55
CA TRP A 117 11.23 16.06 11.15
C TRP A 117 11.42 17.19 10.15
N ARG A 118 11.68 16.89 8.87
CA ARG A 118 11.83 17.92 7.83
C ARG A 118 10.51 18.59 7.50
N LEU A 119 9.40 17.83 7.61
CA LEU A 119 8.07 18.35 7.36
C LEU A 119 7.47 19.02 8.60
N THR A 120 7.65 18.43 9.78
CA THR A 120 7.01 18.86 11.03
C THR A 120 7.84 19.86 11.82
N GLY A 121 9.14 20.00 11.54
CA GLY A 121 10.08 20.79 12.34
C GLY A 121 10.43 20.16 13.69
N GLY A 122 10.15 18.86 13.86
CA GLY A 122 10.50 18.11 15.07
C GLY A 122 11.96 17.70 15.13
N ASP A 123 12.30 16.96 16.18
CA ASP A 123 13.64 16.39 16.38
C ASP A 123 13.91 15.25 15.40
N THR A 124 15.15 15.16 14.93
CA THR A 124 15.64 14.02 14.13
C THR A 124 15.60 12.76 14.97
N HIS A 125 15.04 11.67 14.41
CA HIS A 125 15.02 10.35 15.03
C HIS A 125 15.90 9.35 14.25
N THR A 126 16.19 8.22 14.88
CA THR A 126 17.03 7.15 14.32
C THR A 126 16.24 5.87 14.03
N ASP A 127 14.92 5.92 14.23
CA ASP A 127 14.08 4.73 14.10
C ASP A 127 13.66 4.53 12.63
N PRO A 128 13.67 3.29 12.14
CA PRO A 128 13.14 2.99 10.82
C PRO A 128 11.61 3.18 10.78
N VAL A 129 11.06 3.37 9.59
CA VAL A 129 9.62 3.21 9.35
C VAL A 129 9.36 1.84 8.74
N HIS A 130 8.33 1.16 9.23
CA HIS A 130 7.87 -0.13 8.75
C HIS A 130 6.44 -0.02 8.22
N PHE A 131 6.21 -0.39 6.97
CA PHE A 131 4.88 -0.30 6.35
C PHE A 131 4.63 -1.38 5.31
N ILE A 132 3.35 -1.63 5.06
CA ILE A 132 2.89 -2.45 3.93
C ILE A 132 2.39 -1.52 2.84
N GLN A 133 2.89 -1.71 1.62
CA GLN A 133 2.38 -1.01 0.46
C GLN A 133 1.70 -1.97 -0.51
N MET A 134 0.48 -1.64 -0.91
CA MET A 134 -0.35 -2.45 -1.80
C MET A 134 -0.71 -1.64 -3.04
N TRP A 135 -0.59 -2.26 -4.23
CA TRP A 135 -0.99 -1.65 -5.49
C TRP A 135 -2.11 -2.45 -6.11
N VAL A 136 -3.24 -1.78 -6.33
CA VAL A 136 -4.46 -2.37 -6.87
C VAL A 136 -4.79 -1.71 -8.21
N VAL A 137 -5.09 -2.52 -9.23
CA VAL A 137 -5.52 -2.00 -10.55
C VAL A 137 -6.91 -1.39 -10.41
N PRO A 138 -7.12 -0.12 -10.82
CA PRO A 138 -8.45 0.50 -10.77
C PRO A 138 -9.38 -0.03 -11.86
N ASP A 139 -10.69 -0.01 -11.62
CA ASP A 139 -11.72 -0.38 -12.60
C ASP A 139 -11.79 0.61 -13.76
N THR A 140 -11.52 1.86 -13.47
CA THR A 140 -11.61 2.97 -14.44
C THR A 140 -10.23 3.61 -14.59
N PRO A 141 -9.59 3.46 -15.76
CA PRO A 141 -8.33 4.11 -16.03
C PRO A 141 -8.51 5.62 -16.28
N ARG A 142 -7.43 6.37 -16.13
CA ARG A 142 -7.35 7.80 -16.45
C ARG A 142 -8.32 8.69 -15.68
N ILE A 143 -8.68 8.29 -14.47
CA ILE A 143 -9.37 9.20 -13.55
C ILE A 143 -8.43 10.35 -13.17
N ALA A 144 -8.95 11.41 -12.57
CA ALA A 144 -8.11 12.42 -11.96
C ALA A 144 -7.30 11.79 -10.82
N PRO A 145 -6.02 12.17 -10.63
CA PRO A 145 -5.28 11.79 -9.45
C PRO A 145 -6.01 12.21 -8.18
N GLY A 146 -5.80 11.46 -7.10
CA GLY A 146 -6.49 11.77 -5.85
C GLY A 146 -5.77 11.18 -4.64
N TYR A 147 -6.12 11.72 -3.48
CA TYR A 147 -5.51 11.36 -2.21
C TYR A 147 -6.57 11.25 -1.12
N GLU A 148 -6.41 10.31 -0.21
CA GLU A 148 -7.27 10.15 0.96
C GLU A 148 -6.47 9.62 2.13
N GLN A 149 -6.72 10.20 3.31
CA GLN A 149 -6.27 9.68 4.60
C GLN A 149 -7.47 9.52 5.53
N LEU A 150 -7.49 8.45 6.31
CA LEU A 150 -8.52 8.20 7.28
C LEU A 150 -7.93 7.53 8.54
N ASP A 151 -8.10 8.17 9.68
CA ASP A 151 -7.79 7.57 10.97
C ASP A 151 -8.87 6.55 11.34
N ILE A 152 -8.49 5.28 11.48
CA ILE A 152 -9.33 4.15 11.86
C ILE A 152 -8.88 3.49 13.17
N THR A 153 -8.12 4.23 13.98
CA THR A 153 -7.61 3.73 15.27
C THR A 153 -8.73 3.21 16.19
N THR A 154 -9.86 3.91 16.21
CA THR A 154 -11.01 3.50 17.04
C THR A 154 -11.58 2.15 16.59
N GLU A 155 -11.73 1.95 15.30
CA GLU A 155 -12.22 0.70 14.71
C GLU A 155 -11.27 -0.46 15.00
N LEU A 156 -9.96 -0.23 14.87
CA LEU A 156 -8.93 -1.23 15.20
C LEU A 156 -8.94 -1.63 16.66
N GLN A 157 -9.11 -0.66 17.57
CA GLN A 157 -9.17 -0.90 19.03
C GLN A 157 -10.41 -1.69 19.45
N ALA A 158 -11.50 -1.63 18.67
CA ALA A 158 -12.69 -2.43 18.92
C ALA A 158 -12.46 -3.93 18.69
N GLY A 159 -11.38 -4.30 18.01
CA GLY A 159 -11.02 -5.68 17.69
C GLY A 159 -11.79 -6.28 16.53
N GLY A 160 -11.36 -7.45 16.05
CA GLY A 160 -11.94 -8.13 14.89
C GLY A 160 -11.28 -7.73 13.57
N LEU A 161 -11.95 -8.05 12.46
CA LEU A 161 -11.52 -7.67 11.12
C LEU A 161 -12.12 -6.30 10.77
N VAL A 162 -11.27 -5.36 10.39
CA VAL A 162 -11.65 -4.00 10.00
C VAL A 162 -11.34 -3.81 8.53
N THR A 163 -12.32 -3.30 7.75
CA THR A 163 -12.09 -2.90 6.36
C THR A 163 -11.25 -1.63 6.36
N VAL A 164 -10.04 -1.68 5.79
CA VAL A 164 -9.13 -0.53 5.68
C VAL A 164 -9.36 0.23 4.37
N ALA A 165 -9.50 -0.48 3.27
CA ALA A 165 -9.67 0.09 1.94
C ALA A 165 -10.68 -0.72 1.13
N SER A 166 -11.64 -0.09 0.47
CA SER A 166 -12.59 -0.78 -0.40
C SER A 166 -13.27 0.18 -1.37
N GLY A 167 -13.52 -0.28 -2.60
CA GLY A 167 -14.44 0.37 -3.55
C GLY A 167 -15.79 -0.36 -3.66
N MET A 168 -15.97 -1.49 -2.97
CA MET A 168 -17.16 -2.34 -3.08
C MET A 168 -18.38 -1.68 -2.42
N ALA A 169 -19.54 -1.78 -3.08
CA ALA A 169 -20.79 -1.21 -2.56
C ALA A 169 -21.20 -1.78 -1.19
N LYS A 170 -20.87 -3.05 -0.90
CA LYS A 170 -21.17 -3.68 0.40
C LYS A 170 -20.42 -3.04 1.58
N HIS A 171 -19.35 -2.30 1.31
CA HIS A 171 -18.54 -1.57 2.29
C HIS A 171 -18.78 -0.07 2.26
N ALA A 172 -19.88 0.40 1.61
CA ALA A 172 -20.15 1.82 1.44
C ALA A 172 -20.34 2.55 2.78
N ASP A 173 -20.85 1.85 3.79
CA ASP A 173 -21.07 2.39 5.12
C ASP A 173 -19.91 2.11 6.10
N ASP A 174 -18.89 1.35 5.67
CA ASP A 174 -17.70 1.10 6.49
C ASP A 174 -16.88 2.40 6.58
N ARG A 175 -16.24 2.59 7.75
CA ARG A 175 -15.23 3.62 7.93
C ARG A 175 -13.90 3.15 7.30
N ALA A 176 -13.79 3.27 6.00
CA ALA A 176 -12.67 2.79 5.19
C ALA A 176 -12.34 3.79 4.08
N ILE A 177 -11.08 3.89 3.69
CA ILE A 177 -10.69 4.68 2.52
C ILE A 177 -11.29 4.10 1.25
N ARG A 178 -11.60 4.96 0.28
CA ARG A 178 -12.19 4.54 -0.99
C ARG A 178 -11.11 4.32 -2.04
N ILE A 179 -11.12 3.13 -2.65
CA ILE A 179 -10.32 2.81 -3.84
C ILE A 179 -11.24 2.68 -5.06
N GLN A 180 -10.70 2.95 -6.24
CA GLN A 180 -11.41 2.84 -7.52
C GLN A 180 -11.43 1.40 -8.01
N ASN A 181 -11.94 0.50 -7.16
CA ASN A 181 -12.03 -0.94 -7.43
C ASN A 181 -13.25 -1.53 -6.73
N GLN A 182 -14.21 -2.02 -7.52
CA GLN A 182 -15.49 -2.57 -7.04
C GLN A 182 -15.52 -4.11 -6.99
N TYR A 183 -14.42 -4.79 -7.32
CA TYR A 183 -14.33 -6.25 -7.41
C TYR A 183 -13.46 -6.85 -6.30
#